data_63b075531e4d96f793864bce9a47acae
#
_entry.id   63b075531e4d96f793864bce9a47acae
#
_cell.length_a   1.000
_cell.length_b   1.000
_cell.length_c   1.000
_cell.angle_alpha   90.00
_cell.angle_beta   90.00
_cell.angle_gamma   90.00
#
_symmetry.space_group_name_H-M   'P 1'
#
loop_
_entity.id
_entity.type
_entity.pdbx_description
1 polymer ?
#
loop_
_entity_poly.entity_id
_entity_poly.type
_entity_poly.pdbx_seq_one_letter_code
_entity_poly.pdbx_strand_id
1 'polypeptide(L)'
;MSAWPSTSTDPALDGRPLQDRVVLIAGAGGGLGSVAAVAAAEAGATVVLMGRKPRRLDRVYAQVQAAGPEPLLYPLDLEGAGPDDYAELAQALQRELGRLDGVLVCAAHFPGLTPFELADPASFARAVHVTLTAPAWLAQACLPLLKQRDDAAMVFAVDAPERVGQAYWGGYGVAQHGLRGLIASLHDELGRTPVRVSGLYPGPLRTALRARAYSVDQDPAAQGPEKAAAAAVALLSAAGAPWRGQVLDASHTTVAS
;
A
#
# COMPACT_ATOMS: atom_id res chain seq x y z
N MET A 1 3.48 19.42 4.41
CA MET A 1 3.76 18.31 3.45
C MET A 1 5.11 18.59 2.81
N SER A 2 6.07 17.70 2.98
CA SER A 2 7.42 17.85 2.43
C SER A 2 7.45 17.18 1.05
N ALA A 3 7.89 17.88 0.01
CA ALA A 3 8.07 17.30 -1.32
C ALA A 3 9.31 16.41 -1.34
N TRP A 4 9.29 15.36 -2.17
CA TRP A 4 10.47 14.53 -2.43
C TRP A 4 11.62 15.41 -2.95
N PRO A 5 12.85 15.27 -2.42
CA PRO A 5 13.99 16.02 -2.95
C PRO A 5 14.21 15.68 -4.43
N SER A 6 14.14 16.69 -5.28
CA SER A 6 14.18 16.58 -6.76
C SER A 6 15.56 16.27 -7.33
N THR A 7 16.55 16.02 -6.50
CA THR A 7 17.91 15.76 -6.93
C THR A 7 18.56 14.74 -6.02
N SER A 8 18.29 13.47 -6.28
CA SER A 8 19.23 12.48 -5.81
C SER A 8 19.64 11.64 -7.02
N THR A 9 20.80 11.93 -7.52
CA THR A 9 21.70 10.94 -8.08
C THR A 9 22.13 10.02 -6.94
N ASP A 10 21.14 9.43 -6.24
CA ASP A 10 21.41 8.46 -5.21
C ASP A 10 21.73 7.14 -5.92
N PRO A 11 22.96 6.61 -5.79
CA PRO A 11 23.35 5.35 -6.39
C PRO A 11 22.47 4.17 -5.94
N ALA A 12 21.66 4.34 -4.89
CA ALA A 12 20.68 3.34 -4.45
C ALA A 12 19.46 3.20 -5.40
N LEU A 13 19.22 4.13 -6.33
CA LEU A 13 18.21 4.04 -7.38
C LEU A 13 18.78 3.62 -8.73
N ASP A 14 20.10 3.63 -8.89
CA ASP A 14 20.81 3.11 -10.05
C ASP A 14 20.95 1.58 -9.88
N GLY A 15 19.97 0.84 -10.38
CA GLY A 15 19.97 -0.61 -10.30
C GLY A 15 18.63 -1.18 -9.86
N ARG A 16 18.67 -2.24 -9.07
CA ARG A 16 17.52 -2.92 -8.51
C ARG A 16 17.41 -2.64 -7.00
N PRO A 17 16.78 -1.52 -6.56
CA PRO A 17 16.77 -1.08 -5.14
C PRO A 17 16.06 -2.03 -4.19
N LEU A 18 15.30 -3.00 -4.71
CA LEU A 18 14.64 -4.06 -3.95
C LEU A 18 15.24 -5.45 -4.22
N GLN A 19 16.48 -5.50 -4.76
CA GLN A 19 17.14 -6.77 -5.04
C GLN A 19 17.17 -7.66 -3.79
N ASP A 20 16.78 -8.94 -3.95
CA ASP A 20 16.74 -9.97 -2.91
C ASP A 20 15.81 -9.64 -1.72
N ARG A 21 14.89 -8.70 -1.87
CA ARG A 21 13.84 -8.39 -0.89
C ARG A 21 12.57 -9.16 -1.19
N VAL A 22 11.85 -9.53 -0.14
CA VAL A 22 10.47 -10.07 -0.22
C VAL A 22 9.51 -8.96 0.16
N VAL A 23 8.58 -8.64 -0.74
CA VAL A 23 7.58 -7.57 -0.57
C VAL A 23 6.17 -8.12 -0.69
N LEU A 24 5.38 -7.98 0.37
CA LEU A 24 3.95 -8.29 0.37
C LEU A 24 3.16 -7.07 -0.09
N ILE A 25 2.30 -7.25 -1.10
CA ILE A 25 1.41 -6.20 -1.61
C ILE A 25 -0.05 -6.59 -1.34
N ALA A 26 -0.66 -5.97 -0.35
CA ALA A 26 -2.06 -6.12 -0.02
C ALA A 26 -2.93 -5.24 -0.92
N GLY A 27 -3.83 -5.87 -1.69
CA GLY A 27 -4.59 -5.19 -2.74
C GLY A 27 -3.91 -5.23 -4.11
N ALA A 28 -3.04 -6.23 -4.36
CA ALA A 28 -2.28 -6.42 -5.60
C ALA A 28 -3.15 -6.47 -6.88
N GLY A 29 -4.41 -6.89 -6.79
CA GLY A 29 -5.35 -6.86 -7.93
C GLY A 29 -6.04 -5.51 -8.17
N GLY A 30 -5.68 -4.46 -7.42
CA GLY A 30 -6.20 -3.09 -7.52
C GLY A 30 -5.42 -2.19 -8.48
N GLY A 31 -5.93 -0.97 -8.73
CA GLY A 31 -5.32 -0.05 -9.69
C GLY A 31 -3.87 0.34 -9.33
N LEU A 32 -3.61 0.73 -8.08
CA LEU A 32 -2.25 1.05 -7.63
C LEU A 32 -1.45 -0.23 -7.36
N GLY A 33 -2.05 -1.21 -6.64
CA GLY A 33 -1.34 -2.40 -6.20
C GLY A 33 -0.79 -3.26 -7.33
N SER A 34 -1.50 -3.35 -8.48
CA SER A 34 -1.04 -4.13 -9.63
C SER A 34 0.20 -3.50 -10.29
N VAL A 35 0.22 -2.19 -10.45
CA VAL A 35 1.36 -1.49 -11.05
C VAL A 35 2.54 -1.44 -10.09
N ALA A 36 2.28 -1.24 -8.79
CA ALA A 36 3.31 -1.30 -7.76
C ALA A 36 3.96 -2.70 -7.65
N ALA A 37 3.18 -3.77 -7.90
CA ALA A 37 3.70 -5.14 -7.90
C ALA A 37 4.70 -5.36 -9.05
N VAL A 38 4.36 -4.90 -10.25
CA VAL A 38 5.25 -4.96 -11.41
C VAL A 38 6.51 -4.13 -11.14
N ALA A 39 6.36 -2.88 -10.71
CA ALA A 39 7.49 -2.00 -10.41
C ALA A 39 8.40 -2.56 -9.31
N ALA A 40 7.86 -3.22 -8.29
CA ALA A 40 8.67 -3.87 -7.25
C ALA A 40 9.46 -5.07 -7.81
N ALA A 41 8.88 -5.84 -8.73
CA ALA A 41 9.57 -6.94 -9.39
C ALA A 41 10.69 -6.44 -10.32
N GLU A 42 10.45 -5.39 -11.10
CA GLU A 42 11.48 -4.71 -11.92
C GLU A 42 12.63 -4.21 -11.06
N ALA A 43 12.31 -3.73 -9.85
CA ALA A 43 13.30 -3.32 -8.85
C ALA A 43 14.01 -4.50 -8.15
N GLY A 44 13.71 -5.75 -8.51
CA GLY A 44 14.39 -6.97 -8.03
C GLY A 44 13.71 -7.70 -6.86
N ALA A 45 12.54 -7.28 -6.42
CA ALA A 45 11.83 -7.93 -5.32
C ALA A 45 11.16 -9.26 -5.74
N THR A 46 11.15 -10.24 -4.84
CA THR A 46 10.16 -11.33 -4.86
C THR A 46 8.87 -10.79 -4.28
N VAL A 47 7.80 -10.75 -5.09
CA VAL A 47 6.53 -10.13 -4.72
C VAL A 47 5.52 -11.16 -4.26
N VAL A 48 4.91 -10.95 -3.10
CA VAL A 48 3.75 -11.72 -2.64
C VAL A 48 2.48 -10.93 -2.97
N LEU A 49 1.68 -11.48 -3.86
CA LEU A 49 0.46 -10.86 -4.40
C LEU A 49 -0.74 -11.24 -3.53
N MET A 50 -1.18 -10.35 -2.65
CA MET A 50 -2.33 -10.57 -1.78
C MET A 50 -3.56 -9.79 -2.25
N GLY A 51 -4.70 -10.48 -2.32
CA GLY A 51 -5.98 -9.88 -2.67
C GLY A 51 -7.11 -10.89 -2.81
N ARG A 52 -8.35 -10.41 -2.86
CA ARG A 52 -9.56 -11.25 -2.77
C ARG A 52 -10.01 -11.93 -4.08
N LYS A 53 -9.55 -11.47 -5.25
CA LYS A 53 -10.05 -11.95 -6.55
C LYS A 53 -8.97 -12.74 -7.29
N PRO A 54 -8.99 -14.10 -7.24
CA PRO A 54 -7.97 -14.93 -7.88
C PRO A 54 -7.69 -14.56 -9.35
N ARG A 55 -8.73 -14.46 -10.20
CA ARG A 55 -8.56 -14.07 -11.61
C ARG A 55 -7.85 -12.74 -11.86
N ARG A 56 -7.93 -11.79 -10.91
CA ARG A 56 -7.17 -10.53 -11.00
C ARG A 56 -5.74 -10.74 -10.58
N LEU A 57 -5.50 -11.55 -9.56
CA LEU A 57 -4.16 -11.91 -9.12
C LEU A 57 -3.42 -12.69 -10.19
N ASP A 58 -4.07 -13.65 -10.89
CA ASP A 58 -3.46 -14.42 -11.98
C ASP A 58 -2.95 -13.52 -13.11
N ARG A 59 -3.71 -12.46 -13.44
CA ARG A 59 -3.28 -11.49 -14.46
C ARG A 59 -2.04 -10.71 -14.01
N VAL A 60 -2.03 -10.27 -12.74
CA VAL A 60 -0.90 -9.53 -12.17
C VAL A 60 0.30 -10.46 -12.00
N TYR A 61 0.08 -11.71 -11.63
CA TYR A 61 1.11 -12.74 -11.55
C TYR A 61 1.91 -12.85 -12.86
N ALA A 62 1.22 -13.00 -13.97
CA ALA A 62 1.88 -13.09 -15.28
C ALA A 62 2.72 -11.86 -15.64
N GLN A 63 2.22 -10.65 -15.25
CA GLN A 63 2.96 -9.41 -15.47
C GLN A 63 4.20 -9.30 -14.57
N VAL A 64 4.07 -9.66 -13.30
CA VAL A 64 5.18 -9.64 -12.33
C VAL A 64 6.25 -10.68 -12.69
N GLN A 65 5.83 -11.90 -13.08
CA GLN A 65 6.73 -12.95 -13.53
C GLN A 65 7.55 -12.54 -14.77
N ALA A 66 6.95 -11.76 -15.68
CA ALA A 66 7.65 -11.24 -16.85
C ALA A 66 8.62 -10.09 -16.51
N ALA A 67 8.45 -9.43 -15.37
CA ALA A 67 9.22 -8.25 -14.96
C ALA A 67 10.38 -8.57 -14.00
N GLY A 68 10.31 -9.69 -13.26
CA GLY A 68 11.30 -9.98 -12.23
C GLY A 68 11.21 -11.41 -11.67
N PRO A 69 11.60 -11.61 -10.40
CA PRO A 69 11.51 -12.91 -9.74
C PRO A 69 10.10 -13.46 -9.73
N GLU A 70 9.97 -14.78 -9.73
CA GLU A 70 8.66 -15.46 -9.68
C GLU A 70 7.88 -15.04 -8.43
N PRO A 71 6.64 -14.49 -8.58
CA PRO A 71 5.85 -14.05 -7.45
C PRO A 71 5.12 -15.20 -6.76
N LEU A 72 4.69 -14.98 -5.52
CA LEU A 72 3.76 -15.85 -4.81
C LEU A 72 2.35 -15.27 -4.83
N LEU A 73 1.35 -16.15 -4.98
CA LEU A 73 -0.06 -15.79 -4.82
C LEU A 73 -0.52 -16.12 -3.40
N TYR A 74 -1.16 -15.16 -2.74
CA TYR A 74 -1.84 -15.36 -1.48
C TYR A 74 -3.26 -14.77 -1.53
N PRO A 75 -4.25 -15.53 -2.04
CA PRO A 75 -5.64 -15.07 -2.06
C PRO A 75 -6.17 -14.91 -0.63
N LEU A 76 -6.50 -13.67 -0.24
CA LEU A 76 -7.12 -13.36 1.04
C LEU A 76 -8.12 -12.21 0.88
N ASP A 77 -9.32 -12.38 1.41
CA ASP A 77 -10.32 -11.30 1.46
C ASP A 77 -10.26 -10.60 2.81
N LEU A 78 -9.79 -9.36 2.82
CA LEU A 78 -9.68 -8.54 4.03
C LEU A 78 -11.04 -8.31 4.73
N GLU A 79 -12.15 -8.45 4.02
CA GLU A 79 -13.48 -8.30 4.61
C GLU A 79 -13.85 -9.47 5.52
N GLY A 80 -13.47 -10.69 5.14
CA GLY A 80 -13.81 -11.90 5.86
C GLY A 80 -12.69 -12.46 6.74
N ALA A 81 -11.46 -11.99 6.54
CA ALA A 81 -10.31 -12.49 7.28
C ALA A 81 -10.28 -11.99 8.72
N GLY A 82 -10.01 -12.90 9.65
CA GLY A 82 -9.77 -12.61 11.05
C GLY A 82 -8.29 -12.60 11.43
N PRO A 83 -7.95 -12.31 12.70
CA PRO A 83 -6.56 -12.30 13.17
C PRO A 83 -5.80 -13.60 12.89
N ASP A 84 -6.45 -14.75 12.97
CA ASP A 84 -5.84 -16.06 12.75
C ASP A 84 -5.41 -16.25 11.28
N ASP A 85 -6.18 -15.73 10.32
CA ASP A 85 -5.83 -15.79 8.89
C ASP A 85 -4.56 -14.98 8.59
N TYR A 86 -4.37 -13.84 9.27
CA TYR A 86 -3.13 -13.06 9.13
C TYR A 86 -1.94 -13.72 9.83
N ALA A 87 -2.16 -14.41 10.94
CA ALA A 87 -1.13 -15.20 11.59
C ALA A 87 -0.69 -16.36 10.70
N GLU A 88 -1.63 -17.04 10.03
CA GLU A 88 -1.35 -18.08 9.05
C GLU A 88 -0.56 -17.53 7.84
N LEU A 89 -0.93 -16.36 7.32
CA LEU A 89 -0.16 -15.67 6.28
C LEU A 89 1.30 -15.46 6.71
N ALA A 90 1.53 -14.91 7.90
CA ALA A 90 2.88 -14.66 8.40
C ALA A 90 3.68 -15.98 8.55
N GLN A 91 3.05 -17.05 9.04
CA GLN A 91 3.66 -18.38 9.12
C GLN A 91 3.98 -18.96 7.74
N ALA A 92 3.08 -18.79 6.76
CA ALA A 92 3.32 -19.22 5.38
C ALA A 92 4.52 -18.47 4.77
N LEU A 93 4.59 -17.14 4.94
CA LEU A 93 5.73 -16.34 4.48
C LEU A 93 7.05 -16.80 5.11
N GLN A 94 7.05 -17.06 6.42
CA GLN A 94 8.24 -17.58 7.11
C GLN A 94 8.64 -18.95 6.58
N ARG A 95 7.69 -19.85 6.37
CA ARG A 95 7.94 -21.23 5.93
C ARG A 95 8.44 -21.28 4.48
N GLU A 96 7.86 -20.49 3.58
CA GLU A 96 8.11 -20.60 2.14
C GLU A 96 9.22 -19.67 1.64
N LEU A 97 9.37 -18.50 2.27
CA LEU A 97 10.34 -17.49 1.84
C LEU A 97 11.40 -17.18 2.90
N GLY A 98 11.18 -17.56 4.16
CA GLY A 98 12.11 -17.36 5.26
C GLY A 98 12.32 -15.89 5.65
N ARG A 99 11.66 -14.94 4.97
CA ARG A 99 11.85 -13.50 5.19
C ARG A 99 10.66 -12.66 4.71
N LEU A 100 10.56 -11.46 5.26
CA LEU A 100 9.72 -10.38 4.77
C LEU A 100 10.45 -9.06 4.99
N ASP A 101 10.63 -8.27 3.93
CA ASP A 101 11.40 -7.02 3.97
C ASP A 101 10.52 -5.79 3.76
N GLY A 102 9.35 -5.97 3.16
CA GLY A 102 8.43 -4.88 2.90
C GLY A 102 6.96 -5.30 2.87
N VAL A 103 6.09 -4.39 3.30
CA VAL A 103 4.63 -4.52 3.16
C VAL A 103 4.10 -3.23 2.55
N LEU A 104 3.36 -3.35 1.45
CA LEU A 104 2.60 -2.26 0.86
C LEU A 104 1.11 -2.54 0.97
N VAL A 105 0.37 -1.66 1.63
CA VAL A 105 -1.07 -1.77 1.80
C VAL A 105 -1.77 -0.78 0.87
N CYS A 106 -2.33 -1.31 -0.24
CA CYS A 106 -3.13 -0.55 -1.21
C CYS A 106 -4.62 -0.91 -1.16
N ALA A 107 -5.00 -1.88 -0.33
CA ALA A 107 -6.37 -2.35 -0.22
C ALA A 107 -7.24 -1.30 0.46
N ALA A 108 -8.40 -1.02 -0.11
CA ALA A 108 -9.39 -0.12 0.46
C ALA A 108 -10.79 -0.49 -0.04
N HIS A 109 -11.82 -0.15 0.74
CA HIS A 109 -13.20 -0.26 0.35
C HIS A 109 -13.89 1.11 0.41
N PHE A 110 -14.35 1.56 -0.74
CA PHE A 110 -15.13 2.79 -0.88
C PHE A 110 -16.45 2.46 -1.59
N PRO A 111 -17.60 2.59 -0.92
CA PRO A 111 -18.90 2.24 -1.52
C PRO A 111 -19.40 3.28 -2.53
N GLY A 112 -18.97 4.53 -2.41
CA GLY A 112 -19.42 5.71 -3.16
C GLY A 112 -19.72 6.86 -2.21
N LEU A 113 -19.90 8.06 -2.77
CA LEU A 113 -20.31 9.24 -2.00
C LEU A 113 -21.78 9.09 -1.60
N THR A 114 -22.09 9.19 -0.31
CA THR A 114 -23.43 8.97 0.24
C THR A 114 -23.69 9.96 1.36
N PRO A 115 -24.85 10.67 1.37
CA PRO A 115 -25.28 11.46 2.52
C PRO A 115 -25.27 10.60 3.80
N PHE A 116 -24.79 11.14 4.91
CA PHE A 116 -24.61 10.36 6.14
C PHE A 116 -25.91 9.74 6.65
N GLU A 117 -27.01 10.46 6.55
CA GLU A 117 -28.34 9.98 6.95
C GLU A 117 -28.86 8.81 6.11
N LEU A 118 -28.31 8.62 4.89
CA LEU A 118 -28.68 7.52 3.98
C LEU A 118 -27.61 6.42 3.94
N ALA A 119 -26.53 6.57 4.69
CA ALA A 119 -25.47 5.59 4.70
C ALA A 119 -25.90 4.30 5.40
N ASP A 120 -25.79 3.17 4.71
CA ASP A 120 -26.01 1.87 5.33
C ASP A 120 -24.94 1.60 6.40
N PRO A 121 -25.33 1.32 7.68
CA PRO A 121 -24.40 1.07 8.77
C PRO A 121 -23.43 -0.09 8.50
N ALA A 122 -23.87 -1.15 7.83
CA ALA A 122 -23.03 -2.29 7.49
C ALA A 122 -21.98 -1.90 6.43
N SER A 123 -22.36 -1.10 5.45
CA SER A 123 -21.43 -0.57 4.45
C SER A 123 -20.41 0.39 5.07
N PHE A 124 -20.83 1.22 6.03
CA PHE A 124 -19.92 2.08 6.79
C PHE A 124 -18.90 1.24 7.57
N ALA A 125 -19.35 0.26 8.36
CA ALA A 125 -18.50 -0.64 9.14
C ALA A 125 -17.52 -1.41 8.24
N ARG A 126 -17.99 -1.90 7.08
CA ARG A 126 -17.16 -2.58 6.07
C ARG A 126 -16.05 -1.67 5.55
N ALA A 127 -16.37 -0.41 5.25
CA ALA A 127 -15.36 0.55 4.77
C ALA A 127 -14.28 0.79 5.83
N VAL A 128 -14.65 0.95 7.09
CA VAL A 128 -13.70 1.09 8.20
C VAL A 128 -12.89 -0.20 8.39
N HIS A 129 -13.55 -1.36 8.36
CA HIS A 129 -12.87 -2.63 8.55
C HIS A 129 -11.83 -2.88 7.46
N VAL A 130 -12.22 -2.89 6.20
CA VAL A 130 -11.33 -3.23 5.06
C VAL A 130 -10.22 -2.21 4.88
N THR A 131 -10.47 -0.94 5.21
CA THR A 131 -9.50 0.14 4.95
C THR A 131 -8.60 0.45 6.14
N LEU A 132 -8.99 0.11 7.37
CA LEU A 132 -8.23 0.42 8.58
C LEU A 132 -7.96 -0.81 9.45
N THR A 133 -9.01 -1.52 9.92
CA THR A 133 -8.86 -2.57 10.93
C THR A 133 -8.08 -3.77 10.38
N ALA A 134 -8.44 -4.24 9.18
CA ALA A 134 -7.77 -5.35 8.51
C ALA A 134 -6.29 -5.01 8.17
N PRO A 135 -5.95 -3.83 7.64
CA PRO A 135 -4.57 -3.36 7.55
C PRO A 135 -3.81 -3.33 8.87
N ALA A 136 -4.45 -2.96 9.98
CA ALA A 136 -3.81 -2.98 11.30
C ALA A 136 -3.50 -4.41 11.77
N TRP A 137 -4.41 -5.36 11.57
CA TRP A 137 -4.16 -6.79 11.87
C TRP A 137 -3.06 -7.38 10.97
N LEU A 138 -3.07 -7.06 9.68
CA LEU A 138 -1.99 -7.44 8.76
C LEU A 138 -0.64 -6.90 9.23
N ALA A 139 -0.59 -5.63 9.62
CA ALA A 139 0.61 -5.01 10.16
C ALA A 139 1.11 -5.76 11.39
N GLN A 140 0.22 -6.02 12.36
CA GLN A 140 0.54 -6.75 13.58
C GLN A 140 1.13 -8.13 13.29
N ALA A 141 0.54 -8.89 12.36
CA ALA A 141 1.01 -10.23 12.00
C ALA A 141 2.36 -10.20 11.27
N CYS A 142 2.64 -9.18 10.45
CA CYS A 142 3.89 -9.07 9.69
C CYS A 142 5.07 -8.52 10.52
N LEU A 143 4.81 -7.75 11.58
CA LEU A 143 5.85 -7.09 12.38
C LEU A 143 6.95 -8.03 12.91
N PRO A 144 6.66 -9.25 13.41
CA PRO A 144 7.71 -10.16 13.87
C PRO A 144 8.72 -10.54 12.78
N LEU A 145 8.27 -10.70 11.52
CA LEU A 145 9.14 -10.98 10.38
C LEU A 145 9.95 -9.75 9.96
N LEU A 146 9.30 -8.59 9.88
CA LEU A 146 9.96 -7.33 9.52
C LEU A 146 11.05 -6.95 10.53
N LYS A 147 10.83 -7.18 11.82
CA LYS A 147 11.81 -6.90 12.89
C LYS A 147 13.08 -7.79 12.83
N GLN A 148 13.05 -8.88 12.07
CA GLN A 148 14.22 -9.75 11.86
C GLN A 148 15.16 -9.23 10.76
N ARG A 149 14.79 -8.15 10.08
CA ARG A 149 15.59 -7.56 8.99
C ARG A 149 16.40 -6.38 9.51
N ASP A 150 17.53 -6.09 8.86
CA ASP A 150 18.37 -4.92 9.17
C ASP A 150 17.73 -3.62 8.64
N ASP A 151 16.90 -3.73 7.59
CA ASP A 151 16.08 -2.65 7.02
C ASP A 151 14.78 -3.25 6.50
N ALA A 152 13.66 -2.79 7.03
CA ALA A 152 12.33 -3.19 6.59
C ALA A 152 11.40 -1.98 6.48
N ALA A 153 10.38 -2.09 5.63
CA ALA A 153 9.43 -1.01 5.41
C ALA A 153 7.98 -1.47 5.43
N MET A 154 7.13 -0.68 6.05
CA MET A 154 5.68 -0.82 5.99
C MET A 154 5.08 0.48 5.45
N VAL A 155 4.39 0.38 4.31
CA VAL A 155 3.85 1.52 3.57
C VAL A 155 2.34 1.38 3.44
N PHE A 156 1.60 2.40 3.86
CA PHE A 156 0.15 2.47 3.72
C PHE A 156 -0.23 3.49 2.67
N ALA A 157 -0.96 3.09 1.64
CA ALA A 157 -1.56 4.03 0.71
C ALA A 157 -2.69 4.78 1.43
N VAL A 158 -2.56 6.11 1.48
CA VAL A 158 -3.51 7.00 2.15
C VAL A 158 -4.07 8.02 1.19
N ASP A 159 -5.21 8.58 1.53
CA ASP A 159 -5.84 9.66 0.76
C ASP A 159 -5.57 11.05 1.40
N ALA A 160 -5.84 12.12 0.63
CA ALA A 160 -5.70 13.49 1.12
C ALA A 160 -6.79 13.77 2.18
N PRO A 161 -6.40 14.13 3.43
CA PRO A 161 -7.36 14.35 4.52
C PRO A 161 -8.33 15.49 4.19
N GLU A 162 -7.88 16.52 3.47
CA GLU A 162 -8.68 17.66 3.06
C GLU A 162 -9.80 17.25 2.10
N ARG A 163 -9.60 16.20 1.30
CA ARG A 163 -10.59 15.65 0.38
C ARG A 163 -11.55 14.69 1.08
N VAL A 164 -11.02 13.70 1.78
CA VAL A 164 -11.84 12.64 2.36
C VAL A 164 -12.47 13.03 3.71
N GLY A 165 -12.09 14.17 4.27
CA GLY A 165 -12.76 14.81 5.41
C GLY A 165 -13.98 15.64 5.01
N GLN A 166 -14.28 15.79 3.71
CA GLN A 166 -15.45 16.50 3.22
C GLN A 166 -16.74 15.65 3.34
N ALA A 167 -17.87 16.28 3.02
CA ALA A 167 -19.16 15.60 3.04
C ALA A 167 -19.18 14.35 2.14
N TYR A 168 -19.95 13.35 2.53
CA TYR A 168 -20.30 12.12 1.79
C TYR A 168 -19.24 11.01 1.74
N TRP A 169 -18.03 11.20 2.28
CA TRP A 169 -16.98 10.17 2.27
C TRP A 169 -17.16 9.05 3.32
N GLY A 170 -18.04 9.25 4.30
CA GLY A 170 -18.48 8.23 5.25
C GLY A 170 -17.36 7.43 5.90
N GLY A 171 -17.55 6.11 5.99
CA GLY A 171 -16.61 5.20 6.63
C GLY A 171 -15.23 5.15 5.96
N TYR A 172 -15.15 5.40 4.65
CA TYR A 172 -13.86 5.48 3.95
C TYR A 172 -13.04 6.68 4.44
N GLY A 173 -13.66 7.87 4.53
CA GLY A 173 -12.99 9.07 5.02
C GLY A 173 -12.49 8.90 6.46
N VAL A 174 -13.33 8.33 7.33
CA VAL A 174 -12.95 8.00 8.72
C VAL A 174 -11.75 7.05 8.75
N ALA A 175 -11.77 5.99 7.94
CA ALA A 175 -10.70 5.01 7.89
C ALA A 175 -9.37 5.62 7.39
N GLN A 176 -9.42 6.50 6.39
CA GLN A 176 -8.23 7.18 5.87
C GLN A 176 -7.58 8.11 6.90
N HIS A 177 -8.36 8.80 7.74
CA HIS A 177 -7.85 9.55 8.88
C HIS A 177 -7.28 8.61 9.95
N GLY A 178 -7.96 7.48 10.21
CA GLY A 178 -7.49 6.44 11.12
C GLY A 178 -6.14 5.84 10.70
N LEU A 179 -5.92 5.61 9.40
CA LEU A 179 -4.63 5.12 8.89
C LEU A 179 -3.47 6.08 9.18
N ARG A 180 -3.71 7.40 9.12
CA ARG A 180 -2.67 8.39 9.50
C ARG A 180 -2.33 8.29 10.97
N GLY A 181 -3.33 8.11 11.83
CA GLY A 181 -3.13 7.84 13.25
C GLY A 181 -2.36 6.54 13.49
N LEU A 182 -2.69 5.46 12.77
CA LEU A 182 -1.99 4.19 12.84
C LEU A 182 -0.51 4.33 12.43
N ILE A 183 -0.22 5.03 11.33
CA ILE A 183 1.15 5.31 10.87
C ILE A 183 1.95 6.04 11.96
N ALA A 184 1.39 7.08 12.56
CA ALA A 184 2.05 7.85 13.62
C ALA A 184 2.33 7.00 14.87
N SER A 185 1.34 6.21 15.31
CA SER A 185 1.46 5.32 16.47
C SER A 185 2.52 4.23 16.24
N LEU A 186 2.47 3.54 15.09
CA LEU A 186 3.46 2.53 14.75
C LEU A 186 4.87 3.11 14.57
N HIS A 187 4.97 4.33 14.01
CA HIS A 187 6.25 5.01 13.90
C HIS A 187 6.90 5.25 15.27
N ASP A 188 6.13 5.76 16.22
CA ASP A 188 6.61 6.04 17.58
C ASP A 188 7.01 4.74 18.29
N GLU A 189 6.14 3.73 18.27
CA GLU A 189 6.40 2.42 18.88
C GLU A 189 7.64 1.73 18.30
N LEU A 190 7.83 1.79 16.99
CA LEU A 190 8.89 1.10 16.26
C LEU A 190 10.17 1.95 16.11
N GLY A 191 10.26 3.10 16.78
CA GLY A 191 11.34 4.07 16.64
C GLY A 191 12.75 3.51 16.84
N ARG A 192 12.89 2.46 17.64
CA ARG A 192 14.16 1.77 17.95
C ARG A 192 14.34 0.44 17.20
N THR A 193 13.52 0.17 16.20
CA THR A 193 13.60 -1.04 15.38
C THR A 193 14.02 -0.69 13.95
N PRO A 194 14.47 -1.67 13.15
CA PRO A 194 14.79 -1.43 11.74
C PRO A 194 13.54 -1.20 10.86
N VAL A 195 12.33 -1.35 11.40
CA VAL A 195 11.09 -1.23 10.64
C VAL A 195 10.72 0.23 10.45
N ARG A 196 10.70 0.70 9.22
CA ARG A 196 10.21 2.02 8.84
C ARG A 196 8.72 1.94 8.53
N VAL A 197 7.93 2.83 9.10
CA VAL A 197 6.50 2.97 8.78
C VAL A 197 6.28 4.31 8.12
N SER A 198 5.59 4.33 7.00
CA SER A 198 5.28 5.56 6.25
C SER A 198 3.95 5.46 5.53
N GLY A 199 3.41 6.62 5.15
CA GLY A 199 2.26 6.73 4.26
C GLY A 199 2.69 7.09 2.84
N LEU A 200 1.90 6.67 1.86
CA LEU A 200 1.99 7.11 0.48
C LEU A 200 0.67 7.76 0.07
N TYR A 201 0.66 9.04 -0.19
CA TYR A 201 -0.44 9.68 -0.90
C TYR A 201 -0.15 9.63 -2.40
N PRO A 202 -0.89 8.83 -3.17
CA PRO A 202 -0.59 8.60 -4.57
C PRO A 202 -1.03 9.73 -5.49
N GLY A 203 -1.73 10.75 -4.97
CA GLY A 203 -2.44 11.74 -5.75
C GLY A 203 -3.76 11.23 -6.34
N PRO A 204 -4.42 12.02 -7.18
CA PRO A 204 -5.62 11.59 -7.87
C PRO A 204 -5.27 10.57 -8.98
N LEU A 205 -5.62 9.29 -8.75
CA LEU A 205 -5.36 8.21 -9.70
C LEU A 205 -6.59 7.83 -10.50
N ARG A 206 -6.44 7.58 -11.80
CA ARG A 206 -7.49 7.01 -12.67
C ARG A 206 -7.67 5.53 -12.33
N THR A 207 -8.51 5.24 -11.34
CA THR A 207 -8.79 3.89 -10.85
C THR A 207 -10.28 3.65 -10.70
N ALA A 208 -10.66 2.37 -10.61
CA ALA A 208 -12.05 1.98 -10.34
C ALA A 208 -12.55 2.47 -8.96
N LEU A 209 -11.66 2.73 -8.00
CA LEU A 209 -12.02 3.31 -6.71
C LEU A 209 -12.42 4.78 -6.90
N ARG A 210 -11.62 5.57 -7.61
CA ARG A 210 -11.90 6.97 -7.88
C ARG A 210 -13.16 7.15 -8.72
N ALA A 211 -13.40 6.28 -9.69
CA ALA A 211 -14.61 6.30 -10.52
C ALA A 211 -15.92 6.16 -9.72
N ARG A 212 -15.86 5.69 -8.49
CA ARG A 212 -17.05 5.64 -7.60
C ARG A 212 -17.38 7.00 -6.97
N ALA A 213 -16.40 7.90 -6.85
CA ALA A 213 -16.61 9.25 -6.37
C ALA A 213 -16.96 10.20 -7.55
N TYR A 214 -16.35 9.97 -8.70
CA TYR A 214 -16.41 10.87 -9.84
C TYR A 214 -16.82 10.07 -11.09
N SER A 215 -18.11 10.09 -11.44
CA SER A 215 -18.66 9.41 -12.62
C SER A 215 -18.11 10.01 -13.93
N VAL A 216 -17.85 11.31 -13.94
CA VAL A 216 -17.13 12.02 -15.00
C VAL A 216 -15.94 12.71 -14.34
N ASP A 217 -14.78 12.09 -14.45
CA ASP A 217 -13.56 12.64 -13.87
C ASP A 217 -12.94 13.65 -14.83
N GLN A 218 -13.08 14.93 -14.50
CA GLN A 218 -12.52 16.06 -15.26
C GLN A 218 -11.28 16.65 -14.59
N ASP A 219 -10.75 16.00 -13.54
CA ASP A 219 -9.57 16.47 -12.84
C ASP A 219 -8.33 16.32 -13.75
N PRO A 220 -7.73 17.42 -14.21
CA PRO A 220 -6.55 17.37 -15.07
C PRO A 220 -5.32 16.77 -14.35
N ALA A 221 -5.33 16.78 -13.01
CA ALA A 221 -4.27 16.18 -12.20
C ALA A 221 -4.42 14.66 -12.05
N ALA A 222 -5.58 14.08 -12.44
CA ALA A 222 -5.76 12.63 -12.41
C ALA A 222 -4.87 11.94 -13.44
N GLN A 223 -4.03 11.02 -12.97
CA GLN A 223 -3.03 10.33 -13.79
C GLN A 223 -3.05 8.81 -13.56
N GLY A 224 -2.26 8.08 -14.33
CA GLY A 224 -2.01 6.67 -14.11
C GLY A 224 -1.28 6.41 -12.78
N PRO A 225 -1.24 5.15 -12.32
CA PRO A 225 -0.61 4.80 -11.04
C PRO A 225 0.92 4.67 -11.11
N GLU A 226 1.55 4.80 -12.26
CA GLU A 226 2.98 4.50 -12.51
C GLU A 226 3.89 5.34 -11.60
N LYS A 227 3.62 6.63 -11.50
CA LYS A 227 4.39 7.54 -10.64
C LYS A 227 4.27 7.19 -9.16
N ALA A 228 3.06 6.86 -8.72
CA ALA A 228 2.80 6.41 -7.35
C ALA A 228 3.44 5.04 -7.07
N ALA A 229 3.50 4.16 -8.07
CA ALA A 229 4.17 2.87 -7.97
C ALA A 229 5.70 3.04 -7.79
N ALA A 230 6.32 3.95 -8.55
CA ALA A 230 7.74 4.28 -8.37
C ALA A 230 8.02 4.85 -6.96
N ALA A 231 7.13 5.73 -6.46
CA ALA A 231 7.24 6.26 -5.10
C ALA A 231 7.07 5.14 -4.04
N ALA A 232 6.19 4.16 -4.27
CA ALA A 232 6.07 2.99 -3.39
C ALA A 232 7.36 2.16 -3.35
N VAL A 233 8.00 1.91 -4.49
CA VAL A 233 9.30 1.23 -4.58
C VAL A 233 10.37 1.99 -3.78
N ALA A 234 10.44 3.31 -3.93
CA ALA A 234 11.38 4.14 -3.17
C ALA A 234 11.13 4.03 -1.65
N LEU A 235 9.87 4.10 -1.19
CA LEU A 235 9.53 3.95 0.22
C LEU A 235 9.85 2.54 0.78
N LEU A 236 9.74 1.51 -0.03
CA LEU A 236 10.09 0.13 0.32
C LEU A 236 11.59 -0.13 0.32
N SER A 237 12.39 0.68 -0.36
CA SER A 237 13.85 0.61 -0.41
C SER A 237 14.51 1.46 0.69
N ALA A 238 15.82 1.41 0.80
CA ALA A 238 16.60 2.26 1.71
C ALA A 238 16.39 3.77 1.47
N ALA A 239 16.07 4.17 0.22
CA ALA A 239 15.74 5.55 -0.13
C ALA A 239 14.51 6.10 0.62
N GLY A 240 13.66 5.22 1.16
CA GLY A 240 12.52 5.60 1.99
C GLY A 240 12.86 6.07 3.41
N ALA A 241 14.11 5.98 3.85
CA ALA A 241 14.51 6.32 5.22
C ALA A 241 14.11 7.75 5.67
N PRO A 242 14.21 8.81 4.85
CA PRO A 242 13.79 10.15 5.23
C PRO A 242 12.28 10.29 5.49
N TRP A 243 11.49 9.33 5.00
CA TRP A 243 10.02 9.36 5.09
C TRP A 243 9.46 8.58 6.27
N ARG A 244 10.31 8.10 7.14
CA ARG A 244 9.90 7.38 8.35
C ARG A 244 8.95 8.25 9.19
N GLY A 245 7.75 7.75 9.49
CA GLY A 245 6.69 8.45 10.22
C GLY A 245 5.94 9.52 9.43
N GLN A 246 6.27 9.70 8.14
CA GLN A 246 5.69 10.73 7.29
C GLN A 246 4.84 10.14 6.17
N VAL A 247 4.09 11.01 5.50
CA VAL A 247 3.35 10.68 4.28
C VAL A 247 4.04 11.34 3.09
N LEU A 248 4.56 10.52 2.18
CA LEU A 248 5.07 11.00 0.90
C LEU A 248 3.90 11.35 -0.02
N ASP A 249 3.93 12.55 -0.57
CA ASP A 249 3.01 12.98 -1.63
C ASP A 249 3.63 12.72 -3.01
N ALA A 250 3.15 11.66 -3.69
CA ALA A 250 3.63 11.30 -5.01
C ALA A 250 3.06 12.19 -6.14
N SER A 251 2.06 13.03 -5.88
CA SER A 251 1.49 13.91 -6.92
C SER A 251 2.46 15.00 -7.36
N HIS A 252 3.34 15.45 -6.44
CA HIS A 252 4.33 16.49 -6.68
C HIS A 252 5.75 15.95 -6.95
N THR A 253 5.94 14.62 -6.97
CA THR A 253 7.24 14.02 -7.25
C THR A 253 7.56 14.13 -8.73
N THR A 254 8.67 14.75 -9.08
CA THR A 254 9.21 14.70 -10.45
C THR A 254 10.02 13.41 -10.56
N VAL A 255 9.46 12.40 -11.23
CA VAL A 255 10.25 11.22 -11.63
C VAL A 255 11.12 11.68 -12.78
N ALA A 256 12.44 11.67 -12.61
CA ALA A 256 13.37 11.81 -13.71
C ALA A 256 13.14 10.63 -14.68
N SER A 257 12.82 10.95 -15.92
CA SER A 257 12.66 10.02 -17.04
C SER A 257 14.01 9.47 -17.49
#